data_449d00599e3a6928b5a24a7cbdbe73ff
#
_entry.id   449d00599e3a6928b5a24a7cbdbe73ff
#
_cell.length_a   1.000
_cell.length_b   1.000
_cell.length_c   1.000
_cell.angle_alpha   90.00
_cell.angle_beta   90.00
_cell.angle_gamma   90.00
#
_symmetry.space_group_name_H-M   'P 1'
#
loop_
_entity.id
_entity.type
_entity.pdbx_description
1 polymer ?
#
loop_
_entity_poly.entity_id
_entity_poly.type
_entity_poly.pdbx_seq_one_letter_code
_entity_poly.pdbx_strand_id
1 'polypeptide(L)'
;MKKRLLSFTLAAAMVFSLAGCRSAEPAATEAPTTIAATTAAAEGGEAEAAEGEETEAPAADFKIGIITGTASQGDEEITQANKMKEKYGDMIVTSTYPDNFSTETETVISNAVAMASDPAVKAIVWCQAIPGTAAAIDKVRETRPDMIFITGTPGEDPGVINPKADIVLQVDEPGCGVVIPPQAKAQGAKTMIHYSFPRHMSYALIVARHENLKKYCEENGIELVDVTAPDPTGDSGITGAQQFILEDVPRQIEKYGKDTVFFTTNCGMQEPLIRSVFEQGAIYSLQCCPSPFHAFPAALNIDMAGHEADVDYMLEQLQAKVDEAGMNGRVSTWGVPCN
;
A
#
# COMPACT_ATOMS: atom_id res chain seq x y z
N MET A 1 20.96 56.45 -34.63
CA MET A 1 20.59 56.22 -36.03
C MET A 1 19.56 55.11 -36.05
N LYS A 2 18.30 55.46 -36.17
CA LYS A 2 17.39 55.39 -37.34
C LYS A 2 17.29 53.95 -37.88
N LYS A 3 16.17 53.32 -37.68
CA LYS A 3 14.89 53.11 -38.43
C LYS A 3 14.81 51.62 -38.79
N ARG A 4 13.73 50.85 -38.93
CA ARG A 4 12.29 51.11 -39.08
C ARG A 4 11.48 49.85 -38.84
N LEU A 5 10.24 49.99 -38.40
CA LEU A 5 9.10 49.10 -38.47
C LEU A 5 8.89 48.41 -39.84
N LEU A 6 8.33 47.22 -39.84
CA LEU A 6 7.25 46.89 -40.81
C LEU A 6 6.27 45.86 -40.22
N SER A 7 5.04 46.31 -40.07
CA SER A 7 3.84 45.48 -39.83
C SER A 7 3.37 44.91 -41.18
N PHE A 8 2.84 43.66 -41.16
CA PHE A 8 1.89 43.23 -42.19
C PHE A 8 0.77 42.41 -41.53
N THR A 9 -0.39 43.03 -41.51
CA THR A 9 -1.71 42.41 -41.32
C THR A 9 -2.17 41.82 -42.65
N LEU A 10 -2.72 40.60 -42.62
CA LEU A 10 -3.64 40.15 -43.65
C LEU A 10 -4.77 39.34 -43.04
N ALA A 11 -5.94 39.94 -43.02
CA ALA A 11 -7.24 39.32 -42.79
C ALA A 11 -7.79 38.79 -44.11
N ALA A 12 -8.34 37.58 -44.14
CA ALA A 12 -9.31 37.17 -45.15
C ALA A 12 -10.31 36.19 -44.53
N ALA A 13 -11.52 36.67 -44.44
CA ALA A 13 -12.73 35.92 -44.16
C ALA A 13 -13.13 35.07 -45.36
N MET A 14 -13.69 33.88 -45.17
CA MET A 14 -14.69 33.30 -46.05
C MET A 14 -15.72 32.47 -45.30
N VAL A 15 -16.92 32.63 -45.79
CA VAL A 15 -18.23 32.44 -45.20
C VAL A 15 -18.89 31.15 -45.73
N PHE A 16 -19.64 30.48 -44.87
CA PHE A 16 -20.82 29.62 -45.10
C PHE A 16 -20.73 28.33 -45.94
N SER A 17 -21.07 27.22 -45.31
CA SER A 17 -22.21 26.39 -45.76
C SER A 17 -22.83 25.64 -44.58
N LEU A 18 -24.09 25.93 -44.33
CA LEU A 18 -25.03 25.16 -43.51
C LEU A 18 -25.45 23.90 -44.26
N ALA A 19 -25.33 22.74 -43.62
CA ALA A 19 -26.24 21.60 -43.86
C ALA A 19 -26.39 20.86 -42.55
N GLY A 20 -27.60 20.82 -42.04
CA GLY A 20 -27.96 20.25 -40.77
C GLY A 20 -27.95 18.72 -40.74
N CYS A 21 -27.77 18.17 -39.56
CA CYS A 21 -28.35 16.91 -39.14
C CYS A 21 -28.44 16.84 -37.62
N ARG A 22 -29.68 16.79 -37.19
CA ARG A 22 -30.22 16.13 -36.01
C ARG A 22 -29.36 16.00 -34.75
N SER A 23 -29.77 16.75 -33.74
CA SER A 23 -29.52 16.54 -32.31
C SER A 23 -29.86 15.11 -31.90
N ALA A 24 -28.84 14.39 -31.36
CA ALA A 24 -29.05 13.28 -30.45
C ALA A 24 -28.81 13.80 -29.03
N GLU A 25 -29.83 13.78 -28.21
CA GLU A 25 -29.76 14.00 -26.77
C GLU A 25 -28.80 13.03 -26.13
N PRO A 26 -27.88 13.45 -25.22
CA PRO A 26 -27.15 12.50 -24.41
C PRO A 26 -28.09 11.92 -23.36
N ALA A 27 -28.17 10.58 -23.34
CA ALA A 27 -28.86 9.84 -22.30
C ALA A 27 -28.29 10.20 -20.92
N ALA A 28 -29.17 10.56 -20.01
CA ALA A 28 -28.85 10.77 -18.60
C ALA A 28 -28.30 9.46 -18.01
N THR A 29 -27.06 9.50 -17.57
CA THR A 29 -26.46 8.44 -16.76
C THR A 29 -27.09 8.53 -15.39
N GLU A 30 -27.87 7.52 -15.03
CA GLU A 30 -28.46 7.37 -13.69
C GLU A 30 -27.37 7.30 -12.63
N ALA A 31 -27.55 8.05 -11.56
CA ALA A 31 -26.73 8.00 -10.36
C ALA A 31 -26.81 6.61 -9.72
N PRO A 32 -25.72 6.10 -9.11
CA PRO A 32 -25.78 4.82 -8.43
C PRO A 32 -26.72 4.88 -7.25
N THR A 33 -27.71 3.99 -7.27
CA THR A 33 -28.71 3.78 -6.22
C THR A 33 -28.03 3.34 -4.95
N THR A 34 -28.26 4.08 -3.87
CA THR A 34 -27.89 3.73 -2.51
C THR A 34 -28.49 2.36 -2.17
N ILE A 35 -27.66 1.36 -1.96
CA ILE A 35 -28.10 0.05 -1.45
C ILE A 35 -28.34 0.23 0.05
N ALA A 36 -29.60 0.28 0.44
CA ALA A 36 -30.00 0.18 1.82
C ALA A 36 -29.67 -1.21 2.36
N ALA A 37 -28.94 -1.28 3.46
CA ALA A 37 -28.67 -2.53 4.17
C ALA A 37 -30.01 -3.10 4.67
N THR A 38 -30.46 -4.19 4.08
CA THR A 38 -31.57 -4.98 4.57
C THR A 38 -31.00 -6.00 5.56
N THR A 39 -31.19 -5.77 6.84
CA THR A 39 -30.98 -6.77 7.88
C THR A 39 -32.01 -7.86 7.72
N ALA A 40 -31.65 -8.99 7.12
CA ALA A 40 -32.41 -10.22 7.22
C ALA A 40 -31.82 -11.03 8.39
N ALA A 41 -32.59 -11.14 9.47
CA ALA A 41 -32.33 -12.08 10.54
C ALA A 41 -32.45 -13.50 9.97
N ALA A 42 -31.36 -14.25 9.94
CA ALA A 42 -31.36 -15.67 9.71
C ALA A 42 -31.33 -16.36 11.07
N GLU A 43 -32.37 -17.17 11.30
CA GLU A 43 -32.52 -18.02 12.48
C GLU A 43 -31.40 -19.04 12.57
N GLY A 44 -31.04 -19.34 13.84
CA GLY A 44 -29.91 -20.19 14.17
C GLY A 44 -30.01 -21.62 13.61
N GLY A 45 -28.90 -22.04 13.02
CA GLY A 45 -28.54 -23.42 12.89
C GLY A 45 -27.21 -23.58 13.59
N GLU A 46 -27.19 -24.33 14.70
CA GLU A 46 -25.95 -24.80 15.32
C GLU A 46 -25.19 -25.64 14.30
N ALA A 47 -24.10 -25.07 13.78
CA ALA A 47 -23.09 -25.86 13.08
C ALA A 47 -22.12 -26.36 14.14
N GLU A 48 -22.18 -27.67 14.43
CA GLU A 48 -21.13 -28.38 15.16
C GLU A 48 -19.78 -28.07 14.49
N ALA A 49 -18.86 -27.55 15.29
CA ALA A 49 -17.45 -27.41 14.90
C ALA A 49 -16.92 -28.82 14.60
N ALA A 50 -16.74 -29.13 13.32
CA ALA A 50 -15.97 -30.28 12.94
C ALA A 50 -14.51 -30.00 13.36
N GLU A 51 -14.02 -30.75 14.36
CA GLU A 51 -12.60 -30.86 14.66
C GLU A 51 -11.90 -31.23 13.34
N GLY A 52 -11.15 -30.26 12.78
CA GLY A 52 -10.38 -30.48 11.57
C GLY A 52 -9.28 -31.50 11.87
N GLU A 53 -9.38 -32.69 11.29
CA GLU A 53 -8.23 -33.57 11.14
C GLU A 53 -7.06 -32.76 10.57
N GLU A 54 -5.93 -32.74 11.28
CA GLU A 54 -4.65 -32.31 10.72
C GLU A 54 -4.34 -33.24 9.54
N THR A 55 -4.77 -32.85 8.35
CA THR A 55 -4.33 -33.51 7.14
C THR A 55 -2.87 -33.10 6.94
N GLU A 56 -1.95 -34.08 7.12
CA GLU A 56 -0.56 -33.97 6.68
C GLU A 56 -0.57 -33.35 5.26
N ALA A 57 0.14 -32.24 5.09
CA ALA A 57 0.28 -31.61 3.78
C ALA A 57 0.83 -32.66 2.79
N PRO A 58 0.24 -32.80 1.59
CA PRO A 58 0.70 -33.78 0.62
C PRO A 58 2.18 -33.54 0.33
N ALA A 59 2.99 -34.60 0.36
CA ALA A 59 4.39 -34.54 -0.03
C ALA A 59 4.46 -34.06 -1.49
N ALA A 60 4.74 -32.79 -1.68
CA ALA A 60 4.84 -32.21 -3.01
C ALA A 60 6.29 -32.34 -3.51
N ASP A 61 6.44 -32.74 -4.77
CA ASP A 61 7.75 -32.85 -5.44
C ASP A 61 8.35 -31.47 -5.80
N PHE A 62 7.80 -30.37 -5.25
CA PHE A 62 8.24 -29.02 -5.53
C PHE A 62 8.28 -28.17 -4.25
N LYS A 63 9.05 -27.07 -4.36
CA LYS A 63 9.12 -26.04 -3.32
C LYS A 63 8.72 -24.68 -3.87
N ILE A 64 8.25 -23.79 -2.98
CA ILE A 64 7.93 -22.39 -3.24
C ILE A 64 8.85 -21.54 -2.38
N GLY A 65 9.59 -20.65 -3.01
CA GLY A 65 10.36 -19.62 -2.33
C GLY A 65 9.49 -18.41 -1.97
N ILE A 66 9.59 -17.91 -0.76
CA ILE A 66 8.93 -16.69 -0.33
C ILE A 66 9.99 -15.70 0.15
N ILE A 67 10.02 -14.51 -0.46
CA ILE A 67 10.95 -13.43 -0.09
C ILE A 67 10.12 -12.27 0.49
N THR A 68 10.46 -11.90 1.73
CA THR A 68 9.79 -10.82 2.47
C THR A 68 10.79 -9.73 2.86
N GLY A 69 10.30 -8.64 3.42
CA GLY A 69 11.09 -7.73 4.23
C GLY A 69 11.57 -8.37 5.52
N THR A 70 12.42 -7.65 6.24
CA THR A 70 12.74 -7.98 7.63
C THR A 70 11.63 -7.48 8.56
N ALA A 71 11.62 -7.91 9.82
CA ALA A 71 10.67 -7.40 10.82
C ALA A 71 10.73 -5.88 11.02
N SER A 72 11.87 -5.24 10.70
CA SER A 72 12.02 -3.78 10.75
C SER A 72 11.20 -3.06 9.69
N GLN A 73 10.92 -3.71 8.55
CA GLN A 73 10.09 -3.15 7.47
C GLN A 73 8.59 -3.34 7.76
N GLY A 74 8.26 -4.40 8.50
CA GLY A 74 6.92 -4.81 8.86
C GLY A 74 6.91 -6.30 9.19
N ASP A 75 6.31 -6.69 10.30
CA ASP A 75 6.37 -8.06 10.81
C ASP A 75 5.31 -8.99 10.22
N GLU A 76 4.23 -8.45 9.63
CA GLU A 76 3.13 -9.26 9.11
C GLU A 76 3.54 -10.19 7.97
N GLU A 77 4.38 -9.74 7.04
CA GLU A 77 4.81 -10.56 5.89
C GLU A 77 5.69 -11.73 6.32
N ILE A 78 6.70 -11.45 7.16
CA ILE A 78 7.61 -12.49 7.66
C ILE A 78 6.88 -13.47 8.57
N THR A 79 5.93 -13.00 9.37
CA THR A 79 5.08 -13.82 10.22
C THR A 79 4.24 -14.77 9.38
N GLN A 80 3.57 -14.27 8.33
CA GLN A 80 2.78 -15.11 7.42
C GLN A 80 3.65 -16.10 6.63
N ALA A 81 4.83 -15.70 6.17
CA ALA A 81 5.76 -16.61 5.50
C ALA A 81 6.22 -17.73 6.43
N ASN A 82 6.48 -17.46 7.72
CA ASN A 82 6.82 -18.46 8.72
C ASN A 82 5.65 -19.41 8.99
N LYS A 83 4.41 -18.91 9.08
CA LYS A 83 3.22 -19.76 9.21
C LYS A 83 2.98 -20.65 8.00
N MET A 84 3.21 -20.14 6.80
CA MET A 84 3.20 -20.99 5.61
C MET A 84 4.23 -22.12 5.72
N LYS A 85 5.43 -21.80 6.21
CA LYS A 85 6.47 -22.82 6.45
C LYS A 85 6.09 -23.82 7.55
N GLU A 86 5.49 -23.37 8.65
CA GLU A 86 4.96 -24.26 9.69
C GLU A 86 3.90 -25.20 9.14
N LYS A 87 2.97 -24.69 8.35
CA LYS A 87 1.86 -25.46 7.78
C LYS A 87 2.28 -26.44 6.68
N TYR A 88 3.22 -26.04 5.81
CA TYR A 88 3.59 -26.79 4.62
C TYR A 88 5.00 -27.39 4.66
N GLY A 89 5.71 -27.21 5.77
CA GLY A 89 7.03 -27.80 6.01
C GLY A 89 8.06 -27.44 4.97
N ASP A 90 8.77 -28.44 4.47
CA ASP A 90 9.87 -28.31 3.51
C ASP A 90 9.43 -27.81 2.12
N MET A 91 8.13 -27.75 1.85
CA MET A 91 7.60 -27.16 0.62
C MET A 91 7.87 -25.63 0.56
N ILE A 92 8.01 -24.98 1.71
CA ILE A 92 8.23 -23.52 1.77
C ILE A 92 9.69 -23.22 2.16
N VAL A 93 10.33 -22.40 1.32
CA VAL A 93 11.67 -21.85 1.56
C VAL A 93 11.53 -20.35 1.74
N THR A 94 12.00 -19.80 2.85
CA THR A 94 11.90 -18.37 3.13
C THR A 94 13.24 -17.66 3.05
N SER A 95 13.24 -16.42 2.63
CA SER A 95 14.39 -15.50 2.64
C SER A 95 13.91 -14.07 2.88
N THR A 96 14.79 -13.20 3.33
CA THR A 96 14.51 -11.77 3.45
C THR A 96 15.44 -10.96 2.55
N TYR A 97 14.95 -9.83 2.02
CA TYR A 97 15.81 -8.82 1.42
C TYR A 97 16.37 -7.89 2.52
N PRO A 98 17.53 -7.23 2.28
CA PRO A 98 18.14 -6.35 3.28
C PRO A 98 17.35 -5.06 3.48
N ASP A 99 17.42 -4.45 4.66
CA ASP A 99 16.77 -3.17 4.97
C ASP A 99 17.24 -2.04 4.02
N ASN A 100 18.52 -2.06 3.66
CA ASN A 100 19.11 -1.07 2.75
C ASN A 100 19.09 -1.55 1.27
N PHE A 101 18.02 -2.22 0.85
CA PHE A 101 17.90 -2.82 -0.48
C PHE A 101 18.18 -1.83 -1.64
N SER A 102 17.94 -0.53 -1.45
CA SER A 102 18.22 0.47 -2.49
C SER A 102 19.70 0.62 -2.83
N THR A 103 20.59 0.27 -1.90
CA THR A 103 22.06 0.26 -2.08
C THR A 103 22.64 -1.15 -2.13
N GLU A 104 21.86 -2.16 -1.80
CA GLU A 104 22.25 -3.57 -1.73
C GLU A 104 21.55 -4.43 -2.79
N THR A 105 21.35 -3.88 -3.99
CA THR A 105 20.66 -4.56 -5.11
C THR A 105 21.30 -5.91 -5.47
N GLU A 106 22.64 -6.01 -5.39
CA GLU A 106 23.34 -7.27 -5.66
C GLU A 106 22.98 -8.36 -4.63
N THR A 107 22.72 -7.98 -3.38
CA THR A 107 22.25 -8.90 -2.35
C THR A 107 20.82 -9.41 -2.67
N VAL A 108 19.94 -8.53 -3.15
CA VAL A 108 18.58 -8.91 -3.59
C VAL A 108 18.66 -9.93 -4.72
N ILE A 109 19.49 -9.68 -5.72
CA ILE A 109 19.70 -10.58 -6.87
C ILE A 109 20.29 -11.92 -6.40
N SER A 110 21.33 -11.88 -5.57
CA SER A 110 22.01 -13.11 -5.12
C SER A 110 21.13 -14.00 -4.24
N ASN A 111 20.26 -13.43 -3.41
CA ASN A 111 19.29 -14.17 -2.62
C ASN A 111 18.30 -14.95 -3.50
N ALA A 112 17.78 -14.31 -4.55
CA ALA A 112 16.88 -14.96 -5.51
C ALA A 112 17.60 -16.09 -6.29
N VAL A 113 18.83 -15.83 -6.75
CA VAL A 113 19.64 -16.84 -7.45
C VAL A 113 19.98 -18.02 -6.54
N ALA A 114 20.34 -17.77 -5.28
CA ALA A 114 20.59 -18.80 -4.30
C ALA A 114 19.35 -19.67 -4.06
N MET A 115 18.18 -19.05 -3.90
CA MET A 115 16.91 -19.76 -3.74
C MET A 115 16.56 -20.60 -4.98
N ALA A 116 16.77 -20.07 -6.18
CA ALA A 116 16.52 -20.74 -7.45
C ALA A 116 17.53 -21.86 -7.76
N SER A 117 18.66 -21.95 -7.04
CA SER A 117 19.66 -23.01 -7.21
C SER A 117 19.17 -24.39 -6.76
N ASP A 118 18.18 -24.46 -5.87
CA ASP A 118 17.49 -25.70 -5.54
C ASP A 118 16.55 -26.09 -6.71
N PRO A 119 16.78 -27.22 -7.39
CA PRO A 119 15.95 -27.62 -8.52
C PRO A 119 14.50 -27.92 -8.13
N ALA A 120 14.22 -28.18 -6.87
CA ALA A 120 12.88 -28.40 -6.36
C ALA A 120 12.07 -27.08 -6.28
N VAL A 121 12.72 -25.92 -6.14
CA VAL A 121 12.02 -24.62 -6.17
C VAL A 121 11.48 -24.36 -7.57
N LYS A 122 10.17 -24.19 -7.70
CA LYS A 122 9.44 -23.96 -8.95
C LYS A 122 8.82 -22.57 -9.05
N ALA A 123 8.62 -21.92 -7.91
CA ALA A 123 8.11 -20.56 -7.86
C ALA A 123 8.86 -19.73 -6.82
N ILE A 124 9.01 -18.44 -7.10
CA ILE A 124 9.50 -17.45 -6.13
C ILE A 124 8.45 -16.35 -6.03
N VAL A 125 8.03 -16.08 -4.79
CA VAL A 125 7.07 -15.04 -4.43
C VAL A 125 7.80 -13.93 -3.69
N TRP A 126 7.76 -12.70 -4.20
CA TRP A 126 8.08 -11.51 -3.41
C TRP A 126 6.82 -10.93 -2.82
N CYS A 127 6.73 -10.82 -1.51
CA CYS A 127 5.61 -10.14 -0.84
C CYS A 127 5.59 -8.64 -1.17
N GLN A 128 6.78 -8.02 -1.18
CA GLN A 128 7.00 -6.71 -1.81
C GLN A 128 8.15 -6.82 -2.81
N ALA A 129 7.87 -6.56 -4.08
CA ALA A 129 8.87 -6.58 -5.13
C ALA A 129 9.64 -5.24 -5.15
N ILE A 130 10.65 -5.15 -4.29
CA ILE A 130 11.51 -3.99 -4.14
C ILE A 130 12.36 -3.73 -5.39
N PRO A 131 12.92 -2.52 -5.58
CA PRO A 131 13.85 -2.24 -6.67
C PRO A 131 14.98 -3.27 -6.74
N GLY A 132 15.24 -3.80 -7.94
CA GLY A 132 16.17 -4.90 -8.21
C GLY A 132 15.48 -6.25 -8.45
N THR A 133 14.18 -6.38 -8.14
CA THR A 133 13.43 -7.63 -8.38
C THR A 133 13.37 -7.98 -9.86
N ALA A 134 13.15 -7.03 -10.75
CA ALA A 134 13.15 -7.27 -12.19
C ALA A 134 14.51 -7.80 -12.69
N ALA A 135 15.62 -7.27 -12.19
CA ALA A 135 16.96 -7.76 -12.51
C ALA A 135 17.22 -9.16 -11.93
N ALA A 136 16.70 -9.43 -10.73
CA ALA A 136 16.77 -10.76 -10.11
C ALA A 136 16.02 -11.81 -10.93
N ILE A 137 14.83 -11.49 -11.43
CA ILE A 137 14.03 -12.36 -12.32
C ILE A 137 14.83 -12.67 -13.59
N ASP A 138 15.38 -11.65 -14.27
CA ASP A 138 16.19 -11.84 -15.47
C ASP A 138 17.37 -12.77 -15.18
N LYS A 139 18.06 -12.54 -14.06
CA LYS A 139 19.24 -13.33 -13.69
C LYS A 139 18.91 -14.78 -13.40
N VAL A 140 17.82 -15.04 -12.71
CA VAL A 140 17.37 -16.42 -12.45
C VAL A 140 16.97 -17.11 -13.75
N ARG A 141 16.26 -16.42 -14.66
CA ARG A 141 15.80 -16.99 -15.94
C ARG A 141 16.94 -17.37 -16.91
N GLU A 142 18.16 -16.81 -16.74
CA GLU A 142 19.32 -17.26 -17.51
C GLU A 142 19.60 -18.77 -17.34
N THR A 143 19.30 -19.33 -16.14
CA THR A 143 19.54 -20.74 -15.79
C THR A 143 18.28 -21.53 -15.52
N ARG A 144 17.20 -20.83 -15.14
CA ARG A 144 15.91 -21.41 -14.76
C ARG A 144 14.77 -20.71 -15.52
N PRO A 145 14.67 -20.93 -16.84
CA PRO A 145 13.59 -20.35 -17.66
C PRO A 145 12.21 -20.88 -17.31
N ASP A 146 12.13 -22.00 -16.57
CA ASP A 146 10.92 -22.65 -16.07
C ASP A 146 10.38 -22.03 -14.76
N MET A 147 11.14 -21.12 -14.13
CA MET A 147 10.76 -20.55 -12.85
C MET A 147 9.55 -19.63 -12.96
N ILE A 148 8.57 -19.80 -12.07
CA ILE A 148 7.41 -18.92 -11.93
C ILE A 148 7.74 -17.81 -10.95
N PHE A 149 7.41 -16.57 -11.31
CA PHE A 149 7.61 -15.39 -10.47
C PHE A 149 6.29 -14.70 -10.16
N ILE A 150 6.02 -14.54 -8.87
CA ILE A 150 4.87 -13.81 -8.35
C ILE A 150 5.40 -12.60 -7.57
N THR A 151 4.95 -11.41 -7.93
CA THR A 151 5.40 -10.16 -7.29
C THR A 151 4.22 -9.42 -6.69
N GLY A 152 4.30 -9.13 -5.40
CA GLY A 152 3.37 -8.26 -4.68
C GLY A 152 3.90 -6.83 -4.60
N THR A 153 3.03 -5.88 -4.69
CA THR A 153 3.26 -4.44 -4.48
C THR A 153 4.60 -3.94 -5.04
N PRO A 154 4.84 -4.06 -6.36
CA PRO A 154 6.13 -3.68 -6.95
C PRO A 154 6.48 -2.21 -6.74
N GLY A 155 7.71 -1.95 -6.29
CA GLY A 155 8.30 -0.62 -6.23
C GLY A 155 8.98 -0.18 -7.53
N GLU A 156 9.04 -1.05 -8.54
CA GLU A 156 9.57 -0.73 -9.87
C GLU A 156 8.45 -0.28 -10.80
N ASP A 157 8.82 0.45 -11.86
CA ASP A 157 7.86 0.89 -12.88
C ASP A 157 7.08 -0.31 -13.46
N PRO A 158 5.74 -0.23 -13.59
CA PRO A 158 4.95 -1.31 -14.16
C PRO A 158 5.41 -1.76 -15.56
N GLY A 159 5.94 -0.85 -16.38
CA GLY A 159 6.52 -1.18 -17.68
C GLY A 159 7.79 -2.03 -17.58
N VAL A 160 8.46 -2.04 -16.44
CA VAL A 160 9.67 -2.83 -16.18
C VAL A 160 9.34 -4.19 -15.57
N ILE A 161 8.50 -4.25 -14.56
CA ILE A 161 8.23 -5.49 -13.80
C ILE A 161 7.16 -6.38 -14.46
N ASN A 162 6.07 -5.80 -15.00
CA ASN A 162 4.96 -6.57 -15.54
C ASN A 162 5.37 -7.52 -16.69
N PRO A 163 6.29 -7.16 -17.61
CA PRO A 163 6.74 -8.07 -18.65
C PRO A 163 7.58 -9.25 -18.14
N LYS A 164 8.06 -9.19 -16.89
CA LYS A 164 9.03 -10.14 -16.34
C LYS A 164 8.41 -11.12 -15.33
N ALA A 165 7.51 -10.66 -14.50
CA ALA A 165 6.79 -11.54 -13.57
C ALA A 165 5.64 -12.26 -14.28
N ASP A 166 5.32 -13.49 -13.85
CA ASP A 166 4.19 -14.25 -14.37
C ASP A 166 2.86 -13.78 -13.76
N ILE A 167 2.91 -13.34 -12.49
CA ILE A 167 1.78 -12.75 -11.78
C ILE A 167 2.28 -11.51 -11.05
N VAL A 168 1.55 -10.40 -11.20
CA VAL A 168 1.80 -9.15 -10.48
C VAL A 168 0.55 -8.78 -9.69
N LEU A 169 0.69 -8.65 -8.37
CA LEU A 169 -0.36 -8.22 -7.46
C LEU A 169 -0.05 -6.80 -7.01
N GLN A 170 -0.85 -5.85 -7.44
CA GLN A 170 -0.62 -4.43 -7.17
C GLN A 170 -1.75 -3.86 -6.31
N VAL A 171 -1.38 -3.17 -5.22
CA VAL A 171 -2.31 -2.30 -4.50
C VAL A 171 -2.72 -1.16 -5.43
N ASP A 172 -4.00 -0.79 -5.41
CA ASP A 172 -4.49 0.37 -6.15
C ASP A 172 -4.02 1.68 -5.49
N GLU A 173 -2.73 1.97 -5.69
CA GLU A 173 -2.10 3.18 -5.15
C GLU A 173 -2.82 4.47 -5.56
N PRO A 174 -3.17 4.67 -6.84
CA PRO A 174 -3.94 5.83 -7.25
C PRO A 174 -5.31 5.90 -6.58
N GLY A 175 -6.00 4.76 -6.44
CA GLY A 175 -7.29 4.64 -5.75
C GLY A 175 -7.21 5.00 -4.26
N CYS A 176 -6.12 4.67 -3.58
CA CYS A 176 -5.88 5.14 -2.20
C CYS A 176 -5.99 6.67 -2.12
N GLY A 177 -5.40 7.39 -3.08
CA GLY A 177 -5.48 8.85 -3.15
C GLY A 177 -6.89 9.39 -3.34
N VAL A 178 -7.80 8.59 -3.91
CA VAL A 178 -9.22 8.95 -4.09
C VAL A 178 -10.02 8.73 -2.83
N VAL A 179 -9.81 7.61 -2.11
CA VAL A 179 -10.68 7.21 -0.99
C VAL A 179 -10.27 7.78 0.37
N ILE A 180 -8.97 8.06 0.56
CA ILE A 180 -8.48 8.58 1.86
C ILE A 180 -9.07 9.97 2.19
N PRO A 181 -9.09 10.99 1.32
CA PRO A 181 -9.60 12.31 1.68
C PRO A 181 -11.09 12.33 2.08
N PRO A 182 -12.04 11.71 1.37
CA PRO A 182 -13.43 11.67 1.81
C PRO A 182 -13.60 10.88 3.12
N GLN A 183 -12.83 9.80 3.35
CA GLN A 183 -12.82 9.09 4.62
C GLN A 183 -12.29 9.98 5.75
N ALA A 184 -11.18 10.66 5.54
CA ALA A 184 -10.62 11.62 6.50
C ALA A 184 -11.61 12.75 6.82
N LYS A 185 -12.33 13.25 5.80
CA LYS A 185 -13.39 14.24 5.99
C LYS A 185 -14.52 13.74 6.88
N ALA A 186 -14.96 12.49 6.66
CA ALA A 186 -15.98 11.86 7.50
C ALA A 186 -15.53 11.70 8.96
N GLN A 187 -14.23 11.53 9.19
CA GLN A 187 -13.59 11.46 10.50
C GLN A 187 -13.35 12.86 11.13
N GLY A 188 -13.64 13.93 10.41
CA GLY A 188 -13.52 15.31 10.89
C GLY A 188 -12.19 16.00 10.58
N ALA A 189 -11.39 15.45 9.67
CA ALA A 189 -10.11 16.04 9.30
C ALA A 189 -10.27 17.42 8.64
N LYS A 190 -9.36 18.35 8.99
CA LYS A 190 -9.19 19.67 8.39
C LYS A 190 -7.87 19.79 7.66
N THR A 191 -6.85 19.06 8.12
CA THR A 191 -5.50 19.04 7.56
C THR A 191 -5.08 17.59 7.36
N MET A 192 -4.36 17.31 6.28
CA MET A 192 -3.70 16.03 6.03
C MET A 192 -2.19 16.25 5.96
N ILE A 193 -1.45 15.56 6.81
CA ILE A 193 0.02 15.49 6.74
C ILE A 193 0.40 14.25 5.94
N HIS A 194 1.10 14.48 4.84
CA HIS A 194 1.60 13.43 3.95
C HIS A 194 3.11 13.31 4.10
N TYR A 195 3.57 12.24 4.75
CA TYR A 195 4.99 11.91 4.88
C TYR A 195 5.47 11.09 3.70
N SER A 196 6.49 11.60 3.02
CA SER A 196 7.16 10.92 1.92
C SER A 196 8.62 11.35 1.83
N PHE A 197 9.35 10.81 0.87
CA PHE A 197 10.75 11.15 0.60
C PHE A 197 11.06 11.01 -0.90
N PRO A 198 12.18 11.61 -1.40
CA PRO A 198 12.44 11.75 -2.83
C PRO A 198 12.39 10.44 -3.63
N ARG A 199 12.91 9.32 -3.09
CA ARG A 199 12.86 8.02 -3.77
C ARG A 199 11.42 7.55 -4.00
N HIS A 200 10.55 7.61 -2.97
CA HIS A 200 9.14 7.25 -3.15
C HIS A 200 8.41 8.19 -4.10
N MET A 201 8.71 9.49 -4.04
CA MET A 201 8.15 10.48 -4.98
C MET A 201 8.74 10.39 -6.40
N SER A 202 9.57 9.40 -6.69
CA SER A 202 9.98 9.03 -8.05
C SER A 202 9.20 7.83 -8.62
N TYR A 203 8.41 7.12 -7.80
CA TYR A 203 7.62 5.97 -8.24
C TYR A 203 6.30 6.43 -8.86
N ALA A 204 6.04 6.02 -10.11
CA ALA A 204 4.91 6.51 -10.90
C ALA A 204 3.55 6.35 -10.19
N LEU A 205 3.30 5.21 -9.53
CA LEU A 205 2.04 4.94 -8.85
C LEU A 205 1.90 5.78 -7.56
N ILE A 206 2.99 6.00 -6.82
CA ILE A 206 2.98 6.86 -5.63
C ILE A 206 2.76 8.32 -6.02
N VAL A 207 3.35 8.78 -7.12
CA VAL A 207 3.07 10.12 -7.69
C VAL A 207 1.59 10.24 -8.07
N ALA A 208 1.04 9.25 -8.77
CA ALA A 208 -0.38 9.25 -9.14
C ALA A 208 -1.30 9.26 -7.91
N ARG A 209 -0.96 8.53 -6.83
CA ARG A 209 -1.66 8.61 -5.54
C ARG A 209 -1.61 10.02 -4.96
N HIS A 210 -0.42 10.63 -4.94
CA HIS A 210 -0.23 11.97 -4.40
C HIS A 210 -1.03 13.03 -5.16
N GLU A 211 -1.06 12.98 -6.50
CA GLU A 211 -1.88 13.88 -7.31
C GLU A 211 -3.38 13.73 -7.00
N ASN A 212 -3.84 12.49 -6.78
CA ASN A 212 -5.21 12.24 -6.33
C ASN A 212 -5.44 12.76 -4.90
N LEU A 213 -4.52 12.52 -3.96
CA LEU A 213 -4.62 13.10 -2.61
C LEU A 213 -4.77 14.61 -2.68
N LYS A 214 -3.95 15.29 -3.46
CA LYS A 214 -4.02 16.75 -3.65
C LYS A 214 -5.39 17.19 -4.15
N LYS A 215 -5.86 16.58 -5.25
CA LYS A 215 -7.16 16.88 -5.86
C LYS A 215 -8.31 16.65 -4.87
N TYR A 216 -8.37 15.47 -4.27
CA TYR A 216 -9.50 15.09 -3.42
C TYR A 216 -9.43 15.73 -2.01
N CYS A 217 -8.27 16.11 -1.50
CA CYS A 217 -8.17 16.98 -0.32
C CYS A 217 -8.78 18.35 -0.58
N GLU A 218 -8.46 18.98 -1.73
CA GLU A 218 -9.05 20.26 -2.14
C GLU A 218 -10.57 20.16 -2.26
N GLU A 219 -11.09 19.12 -2.95
CA GLU A 219 -12.54 18.89 -3.11
C GLU A 219 -13.27 18.66 -1.77
N ASN A 220 -12.60 18.09 -0.78
CA ASN A 220 -13.14 17.84 0.56
C ASN A 220 -12.86 18.98 1.56
N GLY A 221 -12.18 20.04 1.14
CA GLY A 221 -11.81 21.16 1.99
C GLY A 221 -10.83 20.79 3.09
N ILE A 222 -9.89 19.89 2.78
CA ILE A 222 -8.78 19.46 3.64
C ILE A 222 -7.49 20.11 3.12
N GLU A 223 -6.73 20.76 4.00
CA GLU A 223 -5.40 21.28 3.67
C GLU A 223 -4.41 20.12 3.58
N LEU A 224 -3.81 19.89 2.40
CA LEU A 224 -2.73 18.91 2.25
C LEU A 224 -1.38 19.56 2.52
N VAL A 225 -0.62 18.97 3.41
CA VAL A 225 0.74 19.41 3.79
C VAL A 225 1.72 18.27 3.55
N ASP A 226 2.62 18.49 2.59
CA ASP A 226 3.69 17.54 2.31
C ASP A 226 4.87 17.77 3.26
N VAL A 227 5.33 16.70 3.88
CA VAL A 227 6.48 16.68 4.79
C VAL A 227 7.51 15.66 4.30
N THR A 228 8.72 16.13 4.05
CA THR A 228 9.83 15.26 3.66
C THR A 228 10.40 14.56 4.89
N ALA A 229 10.17 13.26 4.99
CA ALA A 229 10.78 12.39 5.98
C ALA A 229 12.14 11.87 5.49
N PRO A 230 13.03 11.40 6.37
CA PRO A 230 14.22 10.66 5.97
C PRO A 230 13.84 9.37 5.21
N ASP A 231 14.61 9.03 4.16
CA ASP A 231 14.43 7.75 3.46
C ASP A 231 14.88 6.61 4.39
N PRO A 232 14.01 5.60 4.67
CA PRO A 232 14.38 4.46 5.51
C PRO A 232 15.55 3.62 4.96
N THR A 233 15.87 3.74 3.67
CA THR A 233 17.04 3.08 3.05
C THR A 233 18.22 4.03 2.88
N GLY A 234 18.15 5.26 3.42
CA GLY A 234 19.22 6.26 3.37
C GLY A 234 20.17 6.18 4.56
N ASP A 235 21.01 7.20 4.71
CA ASP A 235 22.10 7.22 5.71
C ASP A 235 21.63 7.08 7.16
N SER A 236 20.46 7.63 7.51
CA SER A 236 19.90 7.51 8.85
C SER A 236 19.17 6.18 9.08
N GLY A 237 18.95 5.41 8.03
CA GLY A 237 18.28 4.12 8.05
C GLY A 237 16.83 4.20 8.53
N ILE A 238 16.23 3.03 8.72
CA ILE A 238 14.86 2.89 9.18
C ILE A 238 14.64 3.52 10.57
N THR A 239 15.61 3.37 11.48
CA THR A 239 15.55 3.94 12.82
C THR A 239 15.47 5.47 12.78
N GLY A 240 16.24 6.13 11.91
CA GLY A 240 16.18 7.58 11.76
C GLY A 240 14.85 8.07 11.19
N ALA A 241 14.26 7.32 10.25
CA ALA A 241 12.93 7.62 9.73
C ALA A 241 11.84 7.44 10.80
N GLN A 242 11.91 6.39 11.60
CA GLN A 242 10.99 6.15 12.72
C GLN A 242 11.08 7.23 13.79
N GLN A 243 12.29 7.61 14.20
CA GLN A 243 12.52 8.67 15.15
C GLN A 243 11.96 10.01 14.65
N PHE A 244 12.14 10.32 13.36
CA PHE A 244 11.58 11.52 12.75
C PHE A 244 10.06 11.58 12.90
N ILE A 245 9.34 10.47 12.62
CA ILE A 245 7.88 10.40 12.76
C ILE A 245 7.45 10.67 14.20
N LEU A 246 8.10 10.03 15.19
CA LEU A 246 7.79 10.22 16.62
C LEU A 246 7.98 11.65 17.08
N GLU A 247 8.95 12.37 16.51
CA GLU A 247 9.22 13.76 16.84
C GLU A 247 8.34 14.74 16.09
N ASP A 248 7.99 14.44 14.82
CA ASP A 248 7.31 15.40 13.97
C ASP A 248 5.78 15.37 14.13
N VAL A 249 5.16 14.20 14.35
CA VAL A 249 3.71 14.09 14.56
C VAL A 249 3.21 15.03 15.67
N PRO A 250 3.81 15.08 16.88
CA PRO A 250 3.41 16.05 17.89
C PRO A 250 3.57 17.51 17.45
N ARG A 251 4.63 17.85 16.70
CA ARG A 251 4.84 19.22 16.17
C ARG A 251 3.75 19.61 15.18
N GLN A 252 3.35 18.69 14.31
CA GLN A 252 2.27 18.94 13.35
C GLN A 252 0.93 19.13 14.08
N ILE A 253 0.67 18.35 15.12
CA ILE A 253 -0.56 18.48 15.93
C ILE A 253 -0.55 19.78 16.73
N GLU A 254 0.59 20.21 17.27
CA GLU A 254 0.72 21.53 17.89
C GLU A 254 0.36 22.65 16.91
N LYS A 255 0.76 22.51 15.65
CA LYS A 255 0.54 23.52 14.60
C LYS A 255 -0.89 23.53 14.05
N TYR A 256 -1.44 22.35 13.74
CA TYR A 256 -2.69 22.21 12.99
C TYR A 256 -3.86 21.69 13.83
N GLY A 257 -3.61 21.26 15.06
CA GLY A 257 -4.61 20.69 15.95
C GLY A 257 -4.86 19.21 15.74
N LYS A 258 -5.74 18.65 16.60
CA LYS A 258 -6.06 17.20 16.57
C LYS A 258 -6.90 16.76 15.37
N ASP A 259 -7.57 17.71 14.68
CA ASP A 259 -8.32 17.42 13.46
C ASP A 259 -7.39 17.26 12.23
N THR A 260 -6.22 16.70 12.48
CA THR A 260 -5.19 16.38 11.49
C THR A 260 -5.16 14.87 11.25
N VAL A 261 -5.27 14.48 9.98
CA VAL A 261 -5.06 13.11 9.55
C VAL A 261 -3.64 12.95 9.04
N PHE A 262 -3.05 11.80 9.29
CA PHE A 262 -1.67 11.49 8.91
C PHE A 262 -1.64 10.31 7.95
N PHE A 263 -0.76 10.40 6.96
CA PHE A 263 -0.49 9.34 6.00
C PHE A 263 1.00 9.27 5.68
N THR A 264 1.57 8.08 5.65
CA THR A 264 2.96 7.84 5.23
C THR A 264 3.01 6.93 4.02
N THR A 265 4.01 7.12 3.17
CA THR A 265 4.20 6.31 1.96
C THR A 265 5.06 5.06 2.17
N ASN A 266 5.57 4.82 3.39
CA ASN A 266 6.49 3.71 3.65
C ASN A 266 6.09 2.89 4.88
N CYS A 267 6.18 1.57 4.74
CA CYS A 267 5.81 0.59 5.78
C CYS A 267 6.63 0.75 7.06
N GLY A 268 7.93 0.97 6.96
CA GLY A 268 8.80 1.12 8.13
C GLY A 268 8.50 2.31 9.02
N MET A 269 7.77 3.32 8.51
CA MET A 269 7.30 4.47 9.30
C MET A 269 5.88 4.26 9.87
N GLN A 270 5.20 3.16 9.53
CA GLN A 270 3.78 2.99 9.80
C GLN A 270 3.51 2.75 11.30
N GLU A 271 4.29 1.88 11.95
CA GLU A 271 4.14 1.60 13.39
C GLU A 271 4.30 2.87 14.25
N PRO A 272 5.40 3.63 14.15
CA PRO A 272 5.56 4.84 14.95
C PRO A 272 4.51 5.91 14.63
N LEU A 273 4.01 5.95 13.37
CA LEU A 273 2.95 6.87 12.99
C LEU A 273 1.63 6.54 13.71
N ILE A 274 1.18 5.28 13.66
CA ILE A 274 -0.04 4.84 14.33
C ILE A 274 0.06 5.11 15.83
N ARG A 275 1.16 4.69 16.46
CA ARG A 275 1.39 4.89 17.89
C ARG A 275 1.30 6.37 18.28
N SER A 276 2.03 7.24 17.56
CA SER A 276 2.02 8.67 17.86
C SER A 276 0.65 9.33 17.63
N VAL A 277 -0.08 8.93 16.57
CA VAL A 277 -1.43 9.41 16.31
C VAL A 277 -2.40 9.02 17.43
N PHE A 278 -2.33 7.79 17.94
CA PHE A 278 -3.14 7.35 19.08
C PHE A 278 -2.80 8.09 20.36
N GLU A 279 -1.51 8.24 20.70
CA GLU A 279 -1.06 8.98 21.87
C GLU A 279 -1.53 10.45 21.85
N GLN A 280 -1.59 11.07 20.69
CA GLN A 280 -2.00 12.46 20.52
C GLN A 280 -3.52 12.64 20.32
N GLY A 281 -4.27 11.57 20.03
CA GLY A 281 -5.70 11.60 19.73
C GLY A 281 -6.02 12.30 18.41
N ALA A 282 -5.16 12.18 17.41
CA ALA A 282 -5.36 12.73 16.07
C ALA A 282 -6.20 11.77 15.19
N ILE A 283 -6.16 11.90 13.88
CA ILE A 283 -6.97 11.09 12.94
C ILE A 283 -6.07 10.13 12.18
N TYR A 284 -6.54 8.91 12.02
CA TYR A 284 -5.89 7.88 11.20
C TYR A 284 -6.90 7.23 10.25
N SER A 285 -6.67 7.32 8.94
CA SER A 285 -7.64 6.84 7.94
C SER A 285 -7.25 5.54 7.29
N LEU A 286 -5.99 5.37 6.87
CA LEU A 286 -5.55 4.20 6.12
C LEU A 286 -4.04 4.00 6.21
N GLN A 287 -3.61 2.75 6.19
CA GLN A 287 -2.20 2.37 6.06
C GLN A 287 -1.71 2.52 4.61
N CYS A 288 -0.38 2.62 4.43
CA CYS A 288 0.25 2.61 3.10
C CYS A 288 0.01 1.28 2.36
N CYS A 289 0.01 0.17 3.10
CA CYS A 289 -0.42 -1.15 2.63
C CYS A 289 -1.72 -1.50 3.37
N PRO A 290 -2.89 -1.41 2.72
CA PRO A 290 -4.17 -1.49 3.40
C PRO A 290 -4.45 -2.90 3.92
N SER A 291 -4.19 -3.10 5.20
CA SER A 291 -4.43 -4.33 5.93
C SER A 291 -4.61 -4.01 7.42
N PRO A 292 -5.60 -4.57 8.13
CA PRO A 292 -5.75 -4.37 9.56
C PRO A 292 -4.58 -4.95 10.37
N PHE A 293 -3.81 -5.88 9.80
CA PHE A 293 -2.61 -6.42 10.44
C PHE A 293 -1.39 -5.52 10.26
N HIS A 294 -1.40 -4.61 9.28
CA HIS A 294 -0.25 -3.77 9.01
C HIS A 294 -0.03 -2.73 10.10
N ALA A 295 0.99 -2.97 10.91
CA ALA A 295 1.52 -2.15 11.97
C ALA A 295 0.59 -1.89 13.19
N PHE A 296 -0.73 -2.10 13.11
CA PHE A 296 -1.62 -1.91 14.26
C PHE A 296 -1.28 -2.83 15.44
N PRO A 297 -1.02 -4.15 15.24
CA PRO A 297 -0.67 -5.02 16.36
C PRO A 297 0.54 -4.51 17.15
N ALA A 298 1.62 -4.19 16.46
CA ALA A 298 2.85 -3.68 17.09
C ALA A 298 2.64 -2.30 17.72
N ALA A 299 1.97 -1.37 17.00
CA ALA A 299 1.76 -0.01 17.48
C ALA A 299 0.89 0.07 18.75
N LEU A 300 -0.10 -0.81 18.88
CA LEU A 300 -1.10 -0.79 19.95
C LEU A 300 -0.95 -1.93 20.96
N ASN A 301 0.12 -2.72 20.86
CA ASN A 301 0.37 -3.90 21.70
C ASN A 301 -0.84 -4.85 21.70
N ILE A 302 -1.32 -5.22 20.51
CA ILE A 302 -2.35 -6.24 20.32
C ILE A 302 -1.65 -7.59 20.21
N ASP A 303 -1.98 -8.54 21.10
CA ASP A 303 -1.45 -9.88 21.03
C ASP A 303 -2.17 -10.67 19.94
N MET A 304 -1.43 -11.08 18.93
CA MET A 304 -1.94 -11.85 17.80
C MET A 304 -1.61 -13.33 17.86
N ALA A 305 -1.01 -13.82 18.97
CA ALA A 305 -0.62 -15.22 19.10
C ALA A 305 -1.82 -16.16 18.94
N GLY A 306 -1.77 -17.03 17.93
CA GLY A 306 -2.86 -17.93 17.56
C GLY A 306 -3.97 -17.30 16.71
N HIS A 307 -3.90 -15.98 16.41
CA HIS A 307 -4.88 -15.22 15.63
C HIS A 307 -4.23 -14.46 14.45
N GLU A 308 -3.06 -14.88 13.98
CA GLU A 308 -2.21 -14.12 13.04
C GLU A 308 -2.81 -13.92 11.63
N ALA A 309 -3.93 -14.62 11.34
CA ALA A 309 -4.71 -14.45 10.11
C ALA A 309 -6.21 -14.26 10.41
N ASP A 310 -6.58 -14.04 11.67
CA ASP A 310 -7.96 -13.87 12.12
C ASP A 310 -8.34 -12.39 12.05
N VAL A 311 -9.00 -12.03 10.95
CA VAL A 311 -9.41 -10.64 10.67
C VAL A 311 -10.44 -10.17 11.70
N ASP A 312 -11.38 -11.02 12.08
CA ASP A 312 -12.45 -10.64 13.00
C ASP A 312 -11.86 -10.35 14.39
N TYR A 313 -10.98 -11.22 14.88
CA TYR A 313 -10.23 -10.99 16.12
C TYR A 313 -9.43 -9.69 16.06
N MET A 314 -8.67 -9.47 14.98
CA MET A 314 -7.88 -8.24 14.81
C MET A 314 -8.74 -6.98 14.87
N LEU A 315 -9.87 -6.97 14.18
CA LEU A 315 -10.77 -5.82 14.15
C LEU A 315 -11.45 -5.60 15.52
N GLU A 316 -11.81 -6.67 16.24
CA GLU A 316 -12.36 -6.58 17.60
C GLU A 316 -11.32 -5.98 18.57
N GLN A 317 -10.08 -6.45 18.53
CA GLN A 317 -9.01 -5.91 19.36
C GLN A 317 -8.69 -4.45 19.01
N LEU A 318 -8.66 -4.11 17.72
CA LEU A 318 -8.46 -2.72 17.28
C LEU A 318 -9.60 -1.82 17.79
N GLN A 319 -10.86 -2.25 17.67
CA GLN A 319 -12.00 -1.48 18.18
C GLN A 319 -11.88 -1.26 19.69
N ALA A 320 -11.48 -2.28 20.47
CA ALA A 320 -11.26 -2.14 21.89
C ALA A 320 -10.18 -1.07 22.22
N LYS A 321 -9.08 -1.03 21.44
CA LYS A 321 -8.04 0.00 21.60
C LYS A 321 -8.53 1.40 21.21
N VAL A 322 -9.37 1.50 20.17
CA VAL A 322 -10.01 2.75 19.77
C VAL A 322 -10.95 3.28 20.86
N ASP A 323 -11.74 2.38 21.48
CA ASP A 323 -12.65 2.72 22.58
C ASP A 323 -11.87 3.18 23.82
N GLU A 324 -10.83 2.44 24.20
CA GLU A 324 -9.93 2.78 25.32
C GLU A 324 -9.28 4.17 25.15
N ALA A 325 -8.85 4.47 23.93
CA ALA A 325 -8.24 5.76 23.61
C ALA A 325 -9.27 6.90 23.41
N GLY A 326 -10.57 6.62 23.41
CA GLY A 326 -11.63 7.59 23.12
C GLY A 326 -11.59 8.13 21.71
N MET A 327 -11.10 7.34 20.75
CA MET A 327 -10.88 7.72 19.34
C MET A 327 -11.98 7.23 18.39
N ASN A 328 -13.16 6.94 18.90
CA ASN A 328 -14.30 6.53 18.08
C ASN A 328 -14.60 7.55 16.97
N GLY A 329 -14.72 7.04 15.74
CA GLY A 329 -14.94 7.87 14.55
C GLY A 329 -13.69 8.60 14.04
N ARG A 330 -12.52 8.39 14.66
CA ARG A 330 -11.24 9.01 14.26
C ARG A 330 -10.23 8.03 13.67
N VAL A 331 -10.51 6.73 13.76
CA VAL A 331 -9.64 5.66 13.25
C VAL A 331 -10.42 4.81 12.26
N SER A 332 -9.75 4.46 11.18
CA SER A 332 -10.21 3.44 10.23
C SER A 332 -9.03 2.67 9.68
N THR A 333 -9.33 1.51 9.15
CA THR A 333 -8.38 0.64 8.47
C THR A 333 -9.09 -0.03 7.31
N TRP A 334 -8.32 -0.45 6.32
CA TRP A 334 -8.81 -1.19 5.17
C TRP A 334 -9.78 -0.41 4.26
N GLY A 335 -9.92 -0.83 3.02
CA GLY A 335 -10.91 -0.28 2.09
C GLY A 335 -10.39 -0.04 0.68
N VAL A 336 -9.16 -0.43 0.34
CA VAL A 336 -8.65 -0.32 -1.02
C VAL A 336 -8.44 -1.72 -1.60
N PRO A 337 -9.07 -2.05 -2.73
CA PRO A 337 -8.88 -3.35 -3.37
C PRO A 337 -7.46 -3.48 -3.94
N CYS A 338 -6.97 -4.72 -4.04
CA CYS A 338 -5.85 -5.07 -4.90
C CYS A 338 -6.36 -5.36 -6.31
N ASN A 339 -5.66 -4.89 -7.31
CA ASN A 339 -5.90 -5.19 -8.73
C ASN A 339 -5.00 -6.33 -9.21
#